data_e1a5c215be001824340787ddeec0ffa7
#
_entry.id   e1a5c215be001824340787ddeec0ffa7
#
_cell.length_a   1.000
_cell.length_b   1.000
_cell.length_c   1.000
_cell.angle_alpha   90.00
_cell.angle_beta   90.00
_cell.angle_gamma   90.00
#
_symmetry.space_group_name_H-M   'P 1'
#
loop_
_entity.id
_entity.type
_entity.pdbx_description
1 polymer ?
#
loop_
_entity_poly.entity_id
_entity_poly.type
_entity_poly.pdbx_seq_one_letter_code
_entity_poly.pdbx_strand_id
1 'polypeptide(L)'
;MITSKQRSFLKGLAHDIDPAVFIGKAGLTENVIKEIDMCLEARELVKIKIQEGCLLKPKEVANELLSPLRAEFVQAIGHKFTLYRAVSYTHL
;
A
#
# COMPACT_ATOMS: atom_id res chain seq x y z
N MET A 1 7.00 -12.13 -5.96
CA MET A 1 5.93 -12.55 -5.05
C MET A 1 6.50 -12.88 -3.67
N ILE A 2 5.84 -12.43 -2.62
CA ILE A 2 6.31 -12.70 -1.26
C ILE A 2 5.71 -14.00 -0.74
N THR A 3 6.47 -14.68 0.12
CA THR A 3 6.02 -15.92 0.77
C THR A 3 5.08 -15.58 1.93
N SER A 4 4.35 -16.58 2.43
CA SER A 4 3.49 -16.40 3.61
C SER A 4 4.29 -15.95 4.82
N LYS A 5 5.50 -16.47 4.97
CA LYS A 5 6.39 -16.11 6.08
C LYS A 5 6.83 -14.65 5.97
N GLN A 6 7.19 -14.21 4.76
CA GLN A 6 7.57 -12.83 4.52
C GLN A 6 6.39 -11.89 4.77
N ARG A 7 5.18 -12.30 4.34
CA ARG A 7 3.98 -11.50 4.57
C ARG A 7 3.69 -11.35 6.07
N SER A 8 3.84 -12.41 6.85
CA SER A 8 3.67 -12.34 8.29
C SER A 8 4.62 -11.36 8.94
N PHE A 9 5.87 -11.37 8.51
CA PHE A 9 6.87 -10.42 9.00
C PHE A 9 6.47 -8.99 8.67
N LEU A 10 6.03 -8.76 7.43
CA LEU A 10 5.62 -7.43 6.99
C LEU A 10 4.37 -6.94 7.72
N LYS A 11 3.44 -7.84 8.05
CA LYS A 11 2.27 -7.48 8.86
C LYS A 11 2.68 -6.94 10.23
N GLY A 12 3.67 -7.55 10.84
CA GLY A 12 4.20 -7.08 12.11
C GLY A 12 4.75 -5.67 12.00
N LEU A 13 5.54 -5.41 10.96
CA LEU A 13 6.08 -4.07 10.71
C LEU A 13 4.97 -3.06 10.44
N ALA A 14 3.92 -3.47 9.72
CA ALA A 14 2.83 -2.59 9.36
C ALA A 14 2.07 -2.04 10.57
N HIS A 15 2.03 -2.78 11.67
CA HIS A 15 1.36 -2.31 12.88
C HIS A 15 2.04 -1.10 13.49
N ASP A 16 3.34 -0.93 13.25
CA ASP A 16 4.14 0.13 13.87
C ASP A 16 4.31 1.36 12.98
N ILE A 17 3.81 1.33 11.75
CA ILE A 17 3.94 2.48 10.85
C ILE A 17 2.62 3.24 10.73
N ASP A 18 2.74 4.55 10.51
CA ASP A 18 1.58 5.40 10.29
C ASP A 18 1.21 5.44 8.81
N PRO A 19 -0.07 5.72 8.49
CA PRO A 19 -0.45 5.90 7.10
C PRO A 19 0.34 7.04 6.46
N ALA A 20 0.90 6.77 5.29
CA ALA A 20 1.66 7.75 4.54
C ALA A 20 0.83 8.42 3.44
N VAL A 21 -0.23 7.74 2.99
CA VAL A 21 -1.11 8.24 1.92
C VAL A 21 -2.55 8.12 2.38
N PHE A 22 -3.36 9.09 1.99
CA PHE A 22 -4.79 9.11 2.35
C PHE A 22 -5.62 9.20 1.09
N ILE A 23 -6.64 8.34 1.00
CA ILE A 23 -7.58 8.34 -0.12
C ILE A 23 -8.86 9.01 0.35
N GLY A 24 -9.18 10.14 -0.27
CA GLY A 24 -10.37 10.92 0.07
C GLY A 24 -11.57 10.58 -0.82
N LYS A 25 -12.56 11.47 -0.83
CA LYS A 25 -13.80 11.27 -1.58
C LYS A 25 -13.59 11.14 -3.09
N ALA A 26 -12.53 11.73 -3.61
CA ALA A 26 -12.21 11.64 -5.03
C ALA A 26 -11.76 10.22 -5.44
N GLY A 27 -11.44 9.38 -4.47
CA GLY A 27 -11.04 8.00 -4.73
C GLY A 27 -9.63 7.89 -5.27
N LEU A 28 -9.40 6.92 -6.15
CA LEU A 28 -8.09 6.67 -6.74
C LEU A 28 -7.83 7.62 -7.92
N THR A 29 -7.32 8.80 -7.61
CA THR A 29 -6.91 9.74 -8.65
C THR A 29 -5.49 9.42 -9.09
N GLU A 30 -5.07 9.96 -10.24
CA GLU A 30 -3.70 9.79 -10.71
C GLU A 30 -2.69 10.33 -9.69
N ASN A 31 -3.01 11.43 -9.04
CA ASN A 31 -2.13 12.02 -8.04
C ASN A 31 -1.93 11.08 -6.84
N VAL A 32 -3.00 10.45 -6.39
CA VAL A 32 -2.93 9.49 -5.29
C VAL A 32 -2.09 8.29 -5.68
N ILE A 33 -2.30 7.76 -6.88
CA ILE A 33 -1.53 6.61 -7.36
C ILE A 33 -0.05 6.95 -7.46
N LYS A 34 0.28 8.12 -7.99
CA LYS A 34 1.67 8.58 -8.07
C LYS A 34 2.29 8.73 -6.68
N GLU A 35 1.53 9.24 -5.73
CA GLU A 35 2.00 9.40 -4.37
C GLU A 35 2.32 8.06 -3.73
N ILE A 36 1.45 7.06 -3.94
CA ILE A 36 1.70 5.70 -3.43
C ILE A 36 2.96 5.13 -4.10
N ASP A 37 3.10 5.31 -5.40
CA ASP A 37 4.26 4.84 -6.14
C ASP A 37 5.56 5.43 -5.59
N MET A 38 5.57 6.73 -5.36
CA MET A 38 6.74 7.42 -4.80
C MET A 38 7.06 6.93 -3.40
N CYS A 39 6.04 6.69 -2.58
CA CYS A 39 6.23 6.18 -1.23
C CYS A 39 6.80 4.77 -1.24
N LEU A 40 6.31 3.91 -2.15
CA LEU A 40 6.84 2.56 -2.29
C LEU A 40 8.30 2.59 -2.72
N GLU A 41 8.66 3.50 -3.62
CA GLU A 41 10.04 3.66 -4.07
C GLU A 41 10.97 4.09 -2.92
N ALA A 42 10.46 4.94 -2.04
CA ALA A 42 11.26 5.48 -0.95
C ALA A 42 11.31 4.55 0.27
N ARG A 43 10.23 3.84 0.56
CA ARG A 43 10.08 3.13 1.83
C ARG A 43 9.83 1.65 1.74
N GLU A 44 9.51 1.14 0.57
CA GLU A 44 9.14 -0.25 0.30
C GLU A 44 7.83 -0.69 0.94
N LEU A 45 7.58 -0.36 2.20
CA LEU A 45 6.36 -0.71 2.92
C LEU A 45 5.55 0.55 3.18
N VAL A 46 4.33 0.59 2.66
CA VAL A 46 3.48 1.79 2.75
C VAL A 46 2.09 1.43 3.25
N LYS A 47 1.64 2.17 4.24
CA LYS A 47 0.27 2.05 4.74
C LYS A 47 -0.57 3.18 4.17
N ILE A 48 -1.75 2.83 3.67
CA ILE A 48 -2.69 3.77 3.07
C ILE A 48 -3.99 3.73 3.85
N LYS A 49 -4.55 4.89 4.15
CA LYS A 49 -5.82 4.99 4.84
C LYS A 49 -6.90 5.56 3.91
N ILE A 50 -8.07 4.92 3.91
CA ILE A 50 -9.24 5.44 3.20
C ILE A 50 -10.03 6.28 4.19
N GLN A 51 -10.22 7.56 3.87
CA GLN A 51 -10.90 8.49 4.75
C GLN A 51 -12.40 8.25 4.78
N GLU A 52 -13.04 8.70 5.86
CA GLU A 52 -14.49 8.62 5.97
C GLU A 52 -15.17 9.37 4.83
N GLY A 53 -16.30 8.85 4.40
CA GLY A 53 -17.03 9.43 3.28
C GLY A 53 -16.63 8.87 1.92
N CYS A 54 -15.55 8.09 1.87
CA CYS A 54 -15.18 7.36 0.67
C CYS A 54 -15.83 5.98 0.71
N LEU A 55 -16.50 5.59 -0.37
CA LEU A 55 -17.22 4.33 -0.45
C LEU A 55 -16.33 3.14 -0.84
N LEU A 56 -15.07 3.39 -1.09
CA LEU A 56 -14.14 2.34 -1.51
C LEU A 56 -13.79 1.42 -0.34
N LYS A 57 -13.66 0.15 -0.65
CA LYS A 57 -13.25 -0.85 0.35
C LYS A 57 -11.75 -1.07 0.26
N PRO A 58 -11.03 -1.09 1.39
CA PRO A 58 -9.57 -1.20 1.38
C PRO A 58 -9.04 -2.38 0.59
N LYS A 59 -9.64 -3.56 0.75
CA LYS A 59 -9.18 -4.75 0.06
C LYS A 59 -9.33 -4.65 -1.45
N GLU A 60 -10.45 -4.10 -1.91
CA GLU A 60 -10.69 -3.93 -3.34
C GLU A 60 -9.73 -2.93 -3.95
N VAL A 61 -9.53 -1.81 -3.27
CA VAL A 61 -8.59 -0.78 -3.72
C VAL A 61 -7.18 -1.34 -3.79
N ALA A 62 -6.78 -2.08 -2.75
CA ALA A 62 -5.45 -2.69 -2.73
C ALA A 62 -5.26 -3.62 -3.93
N ASN A 63 -6.24 -4.48 -4.21
CA ASN A 63 -6.14 -5.40 -5.34
C ASN A 63 -6.01 -4.66 -6.67
N GLU A 64 -6.70 -3.55 -6.85
CA GLU A 64 -6.60 -2.76 -8.07
C GLU A 64 -5.22 -2.13 -8.24
N LEU A 65 -4.55 -1.83 -7.14
CA LEU A 65 -3.24 -1.18 -7.17
C LEU A 65 -2.07 -2.13 -7.35
N LEU A 66 -2.26 -3.42 -7.08
CA LEU A 66 -1.15 -4.38 -7.11
C LEU A 66 -0.47 -4.46 -8.48
N SER A 67 -1.26 -4.56 -9.54
CA SER A 67 -0.70 -4.72 -10.88
C SER A 67 -0.03 -3.44 -11.40
N PRO A 68 -0.71 -2.29 -11.42
CA PRO A 68 -0.08 -1.07 -11.96
C PRO A 68 1.13 -0.60 -11.15
N LEU A 69 1.15 -0.86 -9.85
CA LEU A 69 2.27 -0.45 -9.00
C LEU A 69 3.30 -1.55 -8.79
N ARG A 70 3.03 -2.74 -9.30
CA ARG A 70 3.90 -3.92 -9.09
C ARG A 70 4.14 -4.16 -7.60
N ALA A 71 3.09 -4.00 -6.83
CA ALA A 71 3.14 -4.14 -5.38
C ALA A 71 2.57 -5.47 -4.92
N GLU A 72 2.91 -5.84 -3.69
CA GLU A 72 2.38 -7.03 -3.04
C GLU A 72 1.44 -6.62 -1.93
N PHE A 73 0.35 -7.36 -1.78
CA PHE A 73 -0.61 -7.11 -0.72
C PHE A 73 -0.09 -7.65 0.60
N VAL A 74 -0.10 -6.83 1.64
CA VAL A 74 0.33 -7.24 2.98
C VAL A 74 -0.88 -7.51 3.87
N GLN A 75 -1.70 -6.51 4.10
CA GLN A 75 -2.91 -6.68 4.90
C GLN A 75 -3.88 -5.52 4.70
N ALA A 76 -5.14 -5.75 5.09
CA ALA A 76 -6.16 -4.70 5.13
C ALA A 76 -6.90 -4.85 6.45
N ILE A 77 -6.90 -3.79 7.26
CA ILE A 77 -7.56 -3.77 8.57
C ILE A 77 -8.36 -2.47 8.69
N GLY A 78 -9.67 -2.58 8.91
CA GLY A 78 -10.53 -1.42 9.01
C GLY A 78 -10.50 -0.62 7.71
N HIS A 79 -10.15 0.65 7.79
CA HIS A 79 -10.06 1.54 6.64
C HIS A 79 -8.63 1.70 6.13
N LYS A 80 -7.71 0.86 6.60
CA LYS A 80 -6.30 0.95 6.23
C LYS A 80 -5.87 -0.32 5.51
N PHE A 81 -4.95 -0.16 4.56
CA PHE A 81 -4.31 -1.31 3.93
C PHE A 81 -2.84 -1.02 3.73
N THR A 82 -2.04 -2.09 3.63
CA THR A 82 -0.60 -1.98 3.51
C THR A 82 -0.13 -2.72 2.27
N LEU A 83 0.76 -2.07 1.52
CA LEU A 83 1.37 -2.63 0.32
C LEU A 83 2.88 -2.66 0.49
N TYR A 84 3.51 -3.60 -0.20
CA TYR A 84 4.97 -3.75 -0.20
C TYR A 84 5.48 -3.88 -1.63
N ARG A 85 6.60 -3.23 -1.90
CA ARG A 85 7.31 -3.40 -3.16
C ARG A 85 8.80 -3.33 -2.87
N ALA A 86 9.51 -4.43 -3.16
CA ALA A 86 10.96 -4.46 -2.99
C ALA A 86 11.60 -3.46 -3.95
N VAL A 87 12.48 -2.62 -3.42
CA VAL A 87 13.23 -1.67 -4.23
C VAL A 87 14.60 -2.29 -4.49
N SER A 88 14.97 -2.38 -5.77
CA SER A 88 16.26 -2.93 -6.13
C SER A 88 17.32 -1.83 -6.15
N TYR A 89 18.34 -2.00 -5.34
CA TYR A 89 19.47 -1.08 -5.30
C TYR A 89 20.69 -1.64 -6.04
N THR A 90 20.50 -2.74 -6.75
CA THR A 90 21.62 -3.49 -7.33
C THR A 90 21.91 -3.20 -8.79
N HIS A 91 21.13 -2.36 -9.42
CA HIS A 91 21.37 -2.01 -10.80
C HIS A 91 22.30 -0.80 -10.89
N LEU A 92 23.47 -1.00 -10.44
CA LEU A 92 24.51 0.01 -10.52
C LEU A 92 25.42 -0.29 -11.71
#